data_13a7c62a391c9e5ae4795f978c255fe5
#
_entry.id   13a7c62a391c9e5ae4795f978c255fe5
#
_cell.length_a   1.000
_cell.length_b   1.000
_cell.length_c   1.000
_cell.angle_alpha   90.00
_cell.angle_beta   90.00
_cell.angle_gamma   90.00
#
_symmetry.space_group_name_H-M   'P 1'
#
loop_
_entity.id
_entity.type
_entity.pdbx_description
1 polymer ?
#
loop_
_entity_poly.entity_id
_entity_poly.type
_entity_poly.pdbx_seq_one_letter_code
_entity_poly.pdbx_strand_id
1 'polypeptide(L)' 'MRFYGFGGDVMSELGVGVELLDGSDIFPALEKGRLDAAEFSMPVIDMRLGFHKIVKYNYFPGWHQQATLLEPLINKDV' A
#
# COMPACT_ATOMS: atom_id res chain seq x y z
N MET A 1 -4.66 9.39 2.87
CA MET A 1 -4.60 7.98 2.40
C MET A 1 -3.25 7.72 1.76
N ARG A 2 -2.63 6.62 2.08
CA ARG A 2 -1.40 6.19 1.40
C ARG A 2 -1.76 5.34 0.19
N PHE A 3 -1.23 5.71 -0.98
CA PHE A 3 -1.48 4.97 -2.22
C PHE A 3 -0.26 5.08 -3.13
N TYR A 4 0.09 3.99 -3.79
CA TYR A 4 1.26 3.91 -4.66
C TYR A 4 0.89 4.05 -6.13
N GLY A 5 1.72 4.80 -6.88
CA GLY A 5 1.65 4.84 -8.34
C GLY A 5 0.40 5.50 -8.90
N PHE A 6 -0.04 5.03 -10.05
CA PHE A 6 -1.19 5.59 -10.77
C PHE A 6 -2.51 5.45 -10.00
N GLY A 7 -2.63 4.47 -9.13
CA GLY A 7 -3.80 4.35 -8.25
C GLY A 7 -3.95 5.58 -7.36
N GLY A 8 -2.83 6.15 -6.91
CA GLY A 8 -2.85 7.41 -6.15
C GLY A 8 -3.41 8.56 -6.96
N ASP A 9 -3.05 8.64 -8.24
CA ASP A 9 -3.57 9.69 -9.13
C ASP A 9 -5.07 9.58 -9.29
N VAL A 10 -5.59 8.36 -9.47
CA VAL A 10 -7.03 8.11 -9.57
C VAL A 10 -7.76 8.54 -8.30
N MET A 11 -7.22 8.19 -7.14
CA MET A 11 -7.84 8.56 -5.86
C MET A 11 -7.81 10.07 -5.64
N SER A 12 -6.75 10.74 -6.09
CA SER A 12 -6.66 12.21 -6.03
C SER A 12 -7.75 12.87 -6.87
N GLU A 13 -8.06 12.32 -8.04
CA GLU A 13 -9.16 12.82 -8.89
C GLU A 13 -10.52 12.68 -8.20
N LEU A 14 -10.66 11.75 -7.29
CA LEU A 14 -11.88 11.58 -6.49
C LEU A 14 -11.93 12.49 -5.26
N GLY A 15 -10.95 13.36 -5.09
CA GLY A 15 -10.90 14.31 -3.97
C GLY A 15 -10.25 13.74 -2.71
N VAL A 16 -9.59 12.60 -2.80
CA VAL A 16 -8.90 11.99 -1.67
C VAL A 16 -7.51 12.61 -1.52
N GLY A 17 -7.13 12.99 -0.31
CA GLY A 17 -5.78 13.41 0.00
C GLY A 17 -4.85 12.21 -0.02
N VAL A 18 -3.96 12.15 -1.01
CA VAL A 18 -3.06 11.00 -1.21
C VAL A 18 -1.62 11.41 -0.92
N GLU A 19 -0.91 10.54 -0.21
CA GLU A 19 0.53 10.68 -0.02
C GLU A 19 1.20 9.31 -0.20
N LEU A 20 2.47 9.35 -0.60
CA LEU A 20 3.30 8.15 -0.70
C LEU A 20 4.20 8.07 0.54
N LEU A 21 4.14 6.93 1.21
CA LEU A 21 5.03 6.59 2.33
C LEU A 21 5.68 5.24 2.05
N ASP A 22 6.91 5.08 2.52
CA ASP A 22 7.56 3.78 2.48
C ASP A 22 6.77 2.76 3.30
N GLY A 23 6.87 1.49 2.91
CA GLY A 23 6.12 0.42 3.58
C GLY A 23 6.33 0.37 5.09
N SER A 24 7.56 0.67 5.54
CA SER A 24 7.90 0.70 6.97
C SER A 24 7.21 1.81 7.75
N ASP A 25 6.77 2.88 7.08
CA ASP A 25 6.15 4.04 7.71
C ASP A 25 4.63 3.95 7.76
N ILE A 26 4.02 3.02 7.03
CA ILE A 26 2.57 2.89 6.93
C ILE A 26 1.96 2.47 8.26
N PHE A 27 2.50 1.43 8.89
CA PHE A 27 1.97 0.92 10.15
C PHE A 27 1.94 1.99 11.25
N PRO A 28 3.07 2.68 11.54
CA PRO A 28 3.05 3.75 12.54
C PRO A 28 2.08 4.88 12.21
N ALA A 29 1.98 5.25 10.94
CA ALA A 29 1.08 6.33 10.53
C ALA A 29 -0.39 5.97 10.72
N LEU A 30 -0.78 4.72 10.40
CA LEU A 30 -2.13 4.22 10.65
C LEU A 30 -2.42 4.09 12.15
N GLU A 31 -1.47 3.55 12.91
CA GLU A 31 -1.61 3.36 14.35
C GLU A 31 -1.85 4.69 15.08
N LYS A 32 -1.11 5.72 14.70
CA LYS A 32 -1.21 7.06 15.29
C LYS A 32 -2.36 7.91 14.74
N GLY A 33 -3.10 7.40 13.77
CA GLY A 33 -4.20 8.14 13.16
C GLY A 33 -3.77 9.24 12.19
N ARG A 34 -2.52 9.28 11.79
CA ARG A 34 -2.03 10.22 10.78
C ARG A 34 -2.60 9.91 9.40
N LEU A 35 -2.82 8.62 9.11
CA LEU A 35 -3.48 8.13 7.90
C LEU A 35 -4.82 7.52 8.26
N ASP A 36 -5.83 7.79 7.45
CA ASP A 36 -7.15 7.18 7.57
C ASP A 36 -7.24 5.85 6.85
N ALA A 37 -6.47 5.68 5.79
CA ALA A 37 -6.47 4.48 4.95
C ALA A 37 -5.12 4.31 4.25
N ALA A 38 -4.83 3.08 3.85
CA ALA A 38 -3.63 2.77 3.09
C ALA A 38 -3.86 1.58 2.16
N GLU A 39 -3.17 1.56 1.05
CA GLU A 39 -2.98 0.34 0.25
C GLU A 39 -1.51 -0.07 0.32
N PHE A 40 -1.25 -1.34 0.20
CA PHE A 40 0.14 -1.80 0.15
C PHE A 40 0.34 -3.00 -0.76
N SER A 41 -0.09 -4.19 -0.36
CA SER A 41 0.23 -5.39 -1.12
C SER A 41 -0.95 -6.36 -1.17
N MET A 42 -0.70 -7.62 -0.90
CA MET A 42 -1.72 -8.67 -0.87
C MET A 42 -2.15 -8.96 0.57
N PRO A 43 -3.35 -9.52 0.78
CA PRO A 43 -3.84 -9.81 2.14
C PRO A 43 -2.85 -10.60 3.00
N VAL A 44 -2.16 -11.60 2.42
CA VAL A 44 -1.19 -12.41 3.17
C VAL A 44 -0.02 -11.58 3.65
N ILE A 45 0.52 -10.71 2.80
CA ILE A 45 1.66 -9.85 3.15
C ILE A 45 1.22 -8.80 4.16
N ASP A 46 0.08 -8.17 3.93
CA ASP A 46 -0.46 -7.13 4.80
C ASP A 46 -0.76 -7.70 6.20
N MET A 47 -1.23 -8.95 6.27
CA MET A 47 -1.44 -9.63 7.54
C MET A 47 -0.13 -9.86 8.29
N ARG A 48 0.93 -10.26 7.59
CA ARG A 48 2.25 -10.46 8.22
C ARG A 48 2.84 -9.16 8.76
N LEU A 49 2.52 -8.03 8.15
CA LEU A 49 2.94 -6.71 8.62
C LEU A 49 2.10 -6.22 9.80
N GLY A 50 1.05 -6.94 10.18
CA GLY A 50 0.24 -6.64 11.35
C GLY A 50 -0.84 -5.60 11.15
N PHE A 51 -1.16 -5.21 9.92
CA PHE A 51 -2.19 -4.20 9.65
C PHE A 51 -3.56 -4.58 10.22
N HIS A 52 -3.91 -5.87 10.21
CA HIS A 52 -5.18 -6.35 10.75
C HIS A 52 -5.36 -6.07 12.25
N LYS A 53 -4.29 -5.74 12.96
CA LYS A 53 -4.34 -5.43 14.40
C LYS A 53 -4.75 -3.99 14.67
N ILE A 54 -4.60 -3.11 13.69
CA ILE A 54 -4.84 -1.67 13.86
C ILE A 54 -5.93 -1.11 12.98
N VAL A 55 -6.37 -1.85 11.94
CA VAL A 55 -7.47 -1.46 11.06
C VAL A 55 -8.55 -2.53 11.07
N LYS A 56 -9.82 -2.10 10.94
CA LYS A 56 -10.97 -3.00 11.02
C LYS A 56 -11.43 -3.54 9.68
N TYR A 57 -11.15 -2.80 8.60
CA TYR A 57 -11.71 -3.08 7.28
C TYR A 57 -10.61 -3.32 6.26
N ASN A 58 -10.81 -4.35 5.45
CA ASN A 58 -9.94 -4.67 4.33
C ASN A 58 -10.81 -4.85 3.08
N TYR A 59 -10.56 -4.01 2.08
CA TYR A 59 -11.27 -4.09 0.81
C TYR A 59 -10.48 -4.93 -0.18
N PHE A 60 -11.07 -6.03 -0.61
CA PHE A 60 -10.47 -6.98 -1.53
C PHE A 60 -11.56 -7.62 -2.40
N PRO A 61 -11.32 -7.88 -3.69
CA PRO A 61 -10.06 -7.67 -4.42
C PRO A 61 -9.79 -6.20 -4.78
N GLY A 62 -8.53 -5.92 -5.13
CA GLY A 62 -8.14 -4.60 -5.62
C GLY A 62 -8.67 -4.34 -7.03
N TRP A 63 -8.81 -3.07 -7.37
CA TRP A 63 -9.35 -2.65 -8.66
C TRP A 63 -8.29 -2.14 -9.63
N HIS A 64 -7.15 -1.72 -9.12
CA HIS A 64 -6.17 -0.91 -9.88
C HIS A 64 -4.99 -1.71 -10.42
N GLN A 65 -4.72 -2.90 -9.91
CA GLN A 65 -3.58 -3.71 -10.33
C GLN A 65 -3.91 -5.19 -10.19
N GLN A 66 -3.95 -5.89 -11.31
CA GLN A 66 -4.36 -7.29 -11.35
C GLN A 66 -3.18 -8.26 -11.26
N ALA A 67 -1.99 -7.84 -11.67
CA ALA A 67 -0.81 -8.68 -11.65
C ALA A 67 0.46 -7.86 -11.51
N THR A 68 1.47 -8.45 -10.89
CA THR A 68 2.83 -7.89 -10.78
C THR A 68 3.83 -8.99 -11.05
N LEU A 69 4.79 -8.69 -11.91
CA LEU A 69 5.92 -9.58 -12.18
C LEU A 69 7.16 -8.98 -11.52
N LEU A 70 7.81 -9.80 -10.71
CA LEU A 70 9.05 -9.42 -10.04
C LEU A 70 10.17 -10.30 -10.56
N GLU A 71 11.28 -9.68 -10.95
CA GLU A 71 12.45 -10.41 -11.39
C GLU A 71 13.72 -9.88 -10.72
N PRO A 72 14.61 -10.74 -10.27
CA PRO A 72 15.90 -10.30 -9.75
C PRO A 72 16.81 -9.86 -10.89
N LEU A 73 17.51 -8.76 -10.68
CA LEU A 73 18.51 -8.27 -11.61
C LEU A 73 19.88 -8.38 -10.94
N ILE A 74 20.82 -8.96 -11.66
CA ILE A 74 22.19 -9.13 -11.15
C ILE A 74 23.14 -8.40 -12.09
N ASN A 75 24.04 -7.62 -11.52
CA ASN A 75 25.07 -6.96 -12.30
C ASN A 75 25.98 -8.02 -12.96
N LYS A 76 26.15 -7.93 -14.25
CA LYS A 76 26.95 -8.89 -15.02
C LYS A 76 28.42 -8.95 -14.60
N ASP A 77 28.90 -7.89 -13.95
CA ASP A 77 30.30 -7.78 -13.53
C ASP A 77 30.57 -8.30 -12.11
N VAL A 78 29.55 -8.91 -11.51
CA VAL A 78 29.66 -9.51 -10.17
C VAL A 78 30.00 -10.99 -10.28
#